data_c2a15a2319910ae838481f3376b074e1
#
_entry.id   c2a15a2319910ae838481f3376b074e1
#
_cell.length_a   1.000
_cell.length_b   1.000
_cell.length_c   1.000
_cell.angle_alpha   90.00
_cell.angle_beta   90.00
_cell.angle_gamma   90.00
#
_symmetry.space_group_name_H-M   'P 1'
#
loop_
_entity.id
_entity.type
_entity.pdbx_description
1 polymer ?
#
loop_
_entity_poly.entity_id
_entity_poly.type
_entity_poly.pdbx_seq_one_letter_code
_entity_poly.pdbx_strand_id
1 'polypeptide(L)'
;MNIRDIASAAHVSVATVSKVINHKDSEISNETRQRVLSVIKEYQYTPYANIQASFQTFHRQTIAFLTEKNSAVSKYVFDIEKNVSKAGYSLIVCTVDTPASDSIRKHMKLLDARKTGGILLGLSDSKLIEETASLNYSHIPLISLSSSVSNVCSTFLLDYKAVSVKAVEELIHLGHKNIGCIVDPDDSNCADACIAGYQ
;
A
#
# COMPACT_ATOMS: atom_id res chain seq x y z
N MET A 1 23.69 19.93 -12.93
CA MET A 1 24.99 19.96 -12.27
C MET A 1 25.34 18.54 -11.81
N ASN A 2 26.58 18.09 -11.97
CA ASN A 2 27.00 16.73 -11.69
C ASN A 2 28.11 16.73 -10.62
N ILE A 3 28.51 15.54 -10.15
CA ILE A 3 29.54 15.41 -9.09
C ILE A 3 30.92 15.99 -9.50
N ARG A 4 31.21 16.05 -10.80
CA ARG A 4 32.46 16.62 -11.31
C ARG A 4 32.47 18.14 -11.17
N ASP A 5 31.30 18.78 -11.35
CA ASP A 5 31.17 20.23 -11.19
C ASP A 5 31.33 20.62 -9.71
N ILE A 6 30.79 19.83 -8.78
CA ILE A 6 31.01 20.01 -7.33
C ILE A 6 32.47 19.83 -6.96
N ALA A 7 33.14 18.80 -7.49
CA ALA A 7 34.55 18.55 -7.25
C ALA A 7 35.43 19.73 -7.73
N SER A 8 35.12 20.27 -8.91
CA SER A 8 35.82 21.46 -9.45
C SER A 8 35.59 22.68 -8.58
N ALA A 9 34.34 22.98 -8.20
CA ALA A 9 33.98 24.15 -7.38
C ALA A 9 34.59 24.07 -5.96
N ALA A 10 34.69 22.87 -5.39
CA ALA A 10 35.31 22.63 -4.10
C ALA A 10 36.85 22.46 -4.15
N HIS A 11 37.45 22.50 -5.34
CA HIS A 11 38.89 22.25 -5.55
C HIS A 11 39.39 20.92 -4.97
N VAL A 12 38.63 19.85 -5.17
CA VAL A 12 38.97 18.50 -4.69
C VAL A 12 38.72 17.45 -5.78
N SER A 13 39.16 16.21 -5.54
CA SER A 13 38.85 15.10 -6.43
C SER A 13 37.38 14.66 -6.32
N VAL A 14 36.84 14.05 -7.38
CA VAL A 14 35.52 13.42 -7.36
C VAL A 14 35.42 12.35 -6.27
N ALA A 15 36.52 11.61 -6.02
CA ALA A 15 36.61 10.62 -4.98
C ALA A 15 36.45 11.24 -3.56
N THR A 16 37.04 12.43 -3.35
CA THR A 16 36.89 13.19 -2.10
C THR A 16 35.43 13.62 -1.88
N VAL A 17 34.78 14.18 -2.93
CA VAL A 17 33.34 14.53 -2.86
C VAL A 17 32.51 13.29 -2.54
N SER A 18 32.75 12.18 -3.21
CA SER A 18 32.05 10.91 -2.97
C SER A 18 32.24 10.39 -1.55
N LYS A 19 33.45 10.47 -0.99
CA LYS A 19 33.72 10.07 0.41
C LYS A 19 32.94 10.94 1.39
N VAL A 20 32.91 12.26 1.21
CA VAL A 20 32.17 13.21 2.08
C VAL A 20 30.66 12.93 2.01
N ILE A 21 30.11 12.74 0.82
CA ILE A 21 28.68 12.46 0.61
C ILE A 21 28.24 11.14 1.26
N ASN A 22 29.10 10.11 1.22
CA ASN A 22 28.78 8.78 1.75
C ASN A 22 29.25 8.58 3.21
N HIS A 23 29.62 9.65 3.91
CA HIS A 23 30.10 9.61 5.30
C HIS A 23 31.29 8.65 5.52
N LYS A 24 32.15 8.47 4.49
CA LYS A 24 33.40 7.68 4.52
C LYS A 24 34.61 8.61 4.50
N ASP A 25 34.53 9.68 5.27
CA ASP A 25 35.43 10.82 5.22
C ASP A 25 36.34 10.95 6.47
N SER A 26 36.54 9.85 7.21
CA SER A 26 37.41 9.82 8.39
C SER A 26 38.86 10.26 8.15
N GLU A 27 39.35 10.15 6.92
CA GLU A 27 40.70 10.56 6.49
C GLU A 27 40.72 11.96 5.86
N ILE A 28 39.58 12.67 5.78
CA ILE A 28 39.47 13.99 5.15
C ILE A 28 39.49 15.06 6.24
N SER A 29 40.30 16.10 6.04
CA SER A 29 40.36 17.20 7.01
C SER A 29 39.00 17.90 7.15
N ASN A 30 38.72 18.39 8.38
CA ASN A 30 37.46 19.11 8.65
C ASN A 30 37.27 20.32 7.72
N GLU A 31 38.35 21.03 7.39
CA GLU A 31 38.33 22.16 6.48
C GLU A 31 37.83 21.75 5.06
N THR A 32 38.44 20.67 4.53
CA THR A 32 38.05 20.13 3.22
C THR A 32 36.63 19.63 3.23
N ARG A 33 36.21 18.96 4.29
CA ARG A 33 34.83 18.48 4.47
C ARG A 33 33.83 19.64 4.46
N GLN A 34 34.06 20.69 5.25
CA GLN A 34 33.18 21.86 5.31
C GLN A 34 33.10 22.58 3.97
N ARG A 35 34.22 22.70 3.25
CA ARG A 35 34.26 23.31 1.92
C ARG A 35 33.42 22.53 0.92
N VAL A 36 33.50 21.20 0.92
CA VAL A 36 32.67 20.34 0.06
C VAL A 36 31.19 20.48 0.42
N LEU A 37 30.83 20.46 1.71
CA LEU A 37 29.44 20.59 2.17
C LEU A 37 28.85 21.97 1.83
N SER A 38 29.64 23.05 1.93
CA SER A 38 29.18 24.40 1.57
C SER A 38 28.88 24.52 0.08
N VAL A 39 29.75 23.96 -0.78
CA VAL A 39 29.53 23.91 -2.22
C VAL A 39 28.30 23.08 -2.57
N ILE A 40 28.12 21.91 -1.96
CA ILE A 40 26.92 21.07 -2.14
C ILE A 40 25.65 21.86 -1.80
N LYS A 41 25.66 22.61 -0.70
CA LYS A 41 24.53 23.43 -0.23
C LYS A 41 24.26 24.61 -1.16
N GLU A 42 25.30 25.33 -1.56
CA GLU A 42 25.21 26.50 -2.44
C GLU A 42 24.59 26.13 -3.80
N TYR A 43 25.02 25.02 -4.37
CA TYR A 43 24.55 24.53 -5.67
C TYR A 43 23.35 23.60 -5.59
N GLN A 44 22.79 23.38 -4.39
CA GLN A 44 21.65 22.47 -4.14
C GLN A 44 21.87 21.09 -4.80
N TYR A 45 23.12 20.62 -4.80
CA TYR A 45 23.48 19.36 -5.43
C TYR A 45 22.96 18.18 -4.62
N THR A 46 22.12 17.36 -5.23
CA THR A 46 21.64 16.10 -4.65
C THR A 46 22.30 14.93 -5.39
N PRO A 47 23.11 14.10 -4.71
CA PRO A 47 23.75 12.95 -5.34
C PRO A 47 22.71 11.95 -5.88
N TYR A 48 22.98 11.42 -7.07
CA TYR A 48 22.08 10.45 -7.69
C TYR A 48 21.84 9.21 -6.81
N ALA A 49 22.88 8.75 -6.06
CA ALA A 49 22.75 7.66 -5.10
C ALA A 49 21.79 7.98 -3.95
N ASN A 50 21.77 9.26 -3.46
CA ASN A 50 20.84 9.68 -2.43
C ASN A 50 19.41 9.87 -3.00
N ILE A 51 19.29 10.27 -4.25
CA ILE A 51 18.01 10.26 -4.97
C ILE A 51 17.49 8.83 -5.08
N GLN A 52 18.30 7.88 -5.53
CA GLN A 52 17.90 6.47 -5.55
C GLN A 52 17.59 5.90 -4.17
N ALA A 53 18.38 6.21 -3.15
CA ALA A 53 18.13 5.75 -1.78
C ALA A 53 16.85 6.37 -1.20
N SER A 54 16.60 7.67 -1.44
CA SER A 54 15.36 8.31 -1.03
C SER A 54 14.15 7.74 -1.78
N PHE A 55 14.26 7.49 -3.08
CA PHE A 55 13.23 6.79 -3.84
C PHE A 55 13.01 5.35 -3.32
N GLN A 56 14.06 4.60 -2.98
CA GLN A 56 13.91 3.26 -2.41
C GLN A 56 13.27 3.27 -1.02
N THR A 57 13.58 4.26 -0.20
CA THR A 57 12.97 4.42 1.14
C THR A 57 11.52 4.89 1.03
N PHE A 58 11.22 5.85 0.14
CA PHE A 58 9.85 6.30 -0.12
C PHE A 58 8.95 5.18 -0.67
N HIS A 59 9.48 4.32 -1.56
CA HIS A 59 8.68 3.26 -2.18
C HIS A 59 8.27 2.16 -1.20
N ARG A 60 9.11 1.82 -0.20
CA ARG A 60 8.75 0.85 0.85
C ARG A 60 7.70 1.37 1.83
N GLN A 61 7.46 2.67 1.87
CA GLN A 61 6.46 3.32 2.72
C GLN A 61 5.13 3.60 2.00
N THR A 62 4.91 2.95 0.86
CA THR A 62 3.69 3.12 0.09
C THR A 62 2.86 1.86 0.16
N ILE A 63 1.59 2.00 0.53
CA ILE A 63 0.58 0.96 0.48
C ILE A 63 -0.37 1.30 -0.67
N ALA A 64 -0.73 0.33 -1.48
CA ALA A 64 -1.76 0.50 -2.50
C ALA A 64 -3.09 -0.05 -2.00
N PHE A 65 -4.18 0.60 -2.37
CA PHE A 65 -5.53 0.10 -2.21
C PHE A 65 -6.15 -0.06 -3.60
N LEU A 66 -6.26 -1.31 -4.05
CA LEU A 66 -6.84 -1.68 -5.33
C LEU A 66 -8.31 -2.04 -5.10
N THR A 67 -9.23 -1.23 -5.63
CA THR A 67 -10.67 -1.36 -5.33
C THR A 67 -11.54 -1.06 -6.54
N GLU A 68 -12.69 -1.68 -6.60
CA GLU A 68 -13.77 -1.30 -7.50
C GLU A 68 -14.49 -0.06 -6.96
N LYS A 69 -14.98 0.80 -7.87
CA LYS A 69 -15.62 2.07 -7.50
C LYS A 69 -16.80 1.89 -6.54
N ASN A 70 -17.57 0.83 -6.71
CA ASN A 70 -18.79 0.56 -5.94
C ASN A 70 -18.62 -0.61 -4.97
N SER A 71 -17.40 -1.04 -4.64
CA SER A 71 -17.20 -2.11 -3.66
C SER A 71 -17.64 -1.66 -2.27
N ALA A 72 -18.09 -2.60 -1.44
CA ALA A 72 -18.51 -2.32 -0.06
C ALA A 72 -17.40 -1.67 0.79
N VAL A 73 -16.13 -1.95 0.45
CA VAL A 73 -14.98 -1.39 1.16
C VAL A 73 -14.48 -0.06 0.60
N SER A 74 -14.90 0.35 -0.61
CA SER A 74 -14.48 1.62 -1.21
C SER A 74 -14.89 2.84 -0.39
N LYS A 75 -16.00 2.77 0.35
CA LYS A 75 -16.47 3.82 1.26
C LYS A 75 -15.52 4.09 2.43
N TYR A 76 -14.67 3.14 2.80
CA TYR A 76 -13.73 3.28 3.91
C TYR A 76 -12.36 3.82 3.48
N VAL A 77 -12.18 4.27 2.25
CA VAL A 77 -10.89 4.75 1.72
C VAL A 77 -10.25 5.83 2.61
N PHE A 78 -11.03 6.76 3.13
CA PHE A 78 -10.52 7.82 4.01
C PHE A 78 -10.09 7.31 5.37
N ASP A 79 -10.79 6.31 5.93
CA ASP A 79 -10.39 5.69 7.19
C ASP A 79 -9.13 4.84 7.02
N ILE A 80 -9.01 4.14 5.89
CA ILE A 80 -7.79 3.41 5.51
C ILE A 80 -6.63 4.39 5.38
N GLU A 81 -6.79 5.49 4.62
CA GLU A 81 -5.77 6.52 4.43
C GLU A 81 -5.29 7.08 5.76
N LYS A 82 -6.23 7.49 6.62
CA LYS A 82 -5.93 8.04 7.95
C LYS A 82 -5.08 7.10 8.80
N ASN A 83 -5.35 5.80 8.78
CA ASN A 83 -4.60 4.81 9.57
C ASN A 83 -3.25 4.48 8.92
N VAL A 84 -3.19 4.37 7.59
CA VAL A 84 -1.96 4.19 6.81
C VAL A 84 -1.01 5.37 7.04
N SER A 85 -1.52 6.59 6.98
CA SER A 85 -0.77 7.84 7.20
C SER A 85 -0.23 7.93 8.63
N LYS A 86 -1.05 7.59 9.65
CA LYS A 86 -0.59 7.52 11.06
C LYS A 86 0.54 6.52 11.28
N ALA A 87 0.57 5.44 10.50
CA ALA A 87 1.65 4.45 10.54
C ALA A 87 2.91 4.88 9.75
N GLY A 88 2.94 6.09 9.21
CA GLY A 88 4.07 6.62 8.44
C GLY A 88 4.13 6.14 6.99
N TYR A 89 3.02 5.61 6.45
CA TYR A 89 2.91 5.18 5.07
C TYR A 89 2.06 6.15 4.25
N SER A 90 2.24 6.14 2.93
CA SER A 90 1.38 6.84 1.97
C SER A 90 0.43 5.85 1.32
N LEU A 91 -0.83 6.22 1.11
CA LEU A 91 -1.81 5.40 0.41
C LEU A 91 -1.90 5.82 -1.07
N ILE A 92 -1.82 4.84 -1.97
CA ILE A 92 -2.18 4.99 -3.39
C ILE A 92 -3.49 4.26 -3.62
N VAL A 93 -4.51 4.96 -4.05
CA VAL A 93 -5.80 4.36 -4.43
C VAL A 93 -5.79 4.07 -5.92
N CYS A 94 -6.04 2.81 -6.28
CA CYS A 94 -6.13 2.32 -7.64
C CYS A 94 -7.56 1.83 -7.89
N THR A 95 -8.31 2.55 -8.71
CA THR A 95 -9.67 2.15 -9.07
C THR A 95 -9.62 1.19 -10.26
N VAL A 96 -10.29 0.07 -10.13
CA VAL A 96 -10.42 -0.92 -11.20
C VAL A 96 -11.60 -0.51 -12.10
N ASP A 97 -11.28 -0.20 -13.35
CA ASP A 97 -12.24 0.17 -14.39
C ASP A 97 -12.56 -1.05 -15.26
N THR A 98 -13.60 -0.93 -16.08
CA THR A 98 -13.98 -1.96 -17.04
C THR A 98 -13.20 -1.81 -18.36
N PRO A 99 -12.61 -2.87 -18.95
CA PRO A 99 -12.59 -4.25 -18.45
C PRO A 99 -11.61 -4.42 -17.26
N ALA A 100 -12.07 -5.14 -16.22
CA ALA A 100 -11.36 -5.22 -14.95
C ALA A 100 -9.95 -5.83 -15.06
N SER A 101 -9.78 -6.90 -15.83
CA SER A 101 -8.50 -7.59 -16.02
C SER A 101 -7.42 -6.67 -16.62
N ASP A 102 -7.75 -5.85 -17.60
CA ASP A 102 -6.81 -4.91 -18.21
C ASP A 102 -6.42 -3.80 -17.24
N SER A 103 -7.38 -3.30 -16.47
CA SER A 103 -7.18 -2.31 -15.43
C SER A 103 -6.25 -2.84 -14.33
N ILE A 104 -6.50 -4.04 -13.82
CA ILE A 104 -5.66 -4.72 -12.82
C ILE A 104 -4.24 -4.90 -13.35
N ARG A 105 -4.07 -5.41 -14.57
CA ARG A 105 -2.75 -5.60 -15.19
C ARG A 105 -1.95 -4.31 -15.29
N LYS A 106 -2.61 -3.21 -15.65
CA LYS A 106 -2.00 -1.87 -15.72
C LYS A 106 -1.55 -1.40 -14.32
N HIS A 107 -2.42 -1.55 -13.32
CA HIS A 107 -2.09 -1.15 -11.96
C HIS A 107 -0.97 -2.01 -11.38
N MET A 108 -0.99 -3.32 -11.53
CA MET A 108 0.05 -4.22 -11.02
C MET A 108 1.44 -3.88 -11.59
N LYS A 109 1.53 -3.60 -12.90
CA LYS A 109 2.79 -3.11 -13.52
C LYS A 109 3.28 -1.80 -12.91
N LEU A 110 2.36 -0.87 -12.65
CA LEU A 110 2.68 0.43 -12.03
C LEU A 110 3.17 0.27 -10.59
N LEU A 111 2.47 -0.56 -9.80
CA LEU A 111 2.79 -0.80 -8.39
C LEU A 111 4.12 -1.54 -8.23
N ASP A 112 4.41 -2.48 -9.13
CA ASP A 112 5.70 -3.16 -9.20
C ASP A 112 6.85 -2.19 -9.52
N ALA A 113 6.69 -1.38 -10.57
CA ALA A 113 7.68 -0.36 -10.95
C ALA A 113 7.94 0.65 -9.82
N ARG A 114 6.95 0.95 -8.99
CA ARG A 114 7.05 1.84 -7.82
C ARG A 114 7.56 1.15 -6.56
N LYS A 115 7.83 -0.15 -6.59
CA LYS A 115 8.27 -0.96 -5.44
C LYS A 115 7.34 -0.77 -4.22
N THR A 116 6.04 -0.84 -4.47
CA THR A 116 5.01 -0.72 -3.43
C THR A 116 5.25 -1.72 -2.30
N GLY A 117 5.05 -1.30 -1.04
CA GLY A 117 5.34 -2.11 0.14
C GLY A 117 4.26 -3.15 0.46
N GLY A 118 3.01 -2.92 0.02
CA GLY A 118 1.89 -3.83 0.23
C GLY A 118 0.65 -3.39 -0.54
N ILE A 119 -0.26 -4.30 -0.81
CA ILE A 119 -1.49 -4.04 -1.54
C ILE A 119 -2.69 -4.55 -0.73
N LEU A 120 -3.64 -3.66 -0.47
CA LEU A 120 -4.96 -3.98 0.05
C LEU A 120 -5.91 -4.18 -1.15
N LEU A 121 -6.67 -5.27 -1.16
CA LEU A 121 -7.60 -5.62 -2.23
C LEU A 121 -9.03 -5.43 -1.74
N GLY A 122 -9.74 -4.47 -2.32
CA GLY A 122 -11.16 -4.23 -2.13
C GLY A 122 -11.96 -4.69 -3.35
N LEU A 123 -11.70 -5.92 -3.84
CA LEU A 123 -12.33 -6.51 -5.01
C LEU A 123 -13.40 -7.50 -4.56
N SER A 124 -14.59 -7.41 -5.14
CA SER A 124 -15.74 -8.25 -4.78
C SER A 124 -15.66 -9.64 -5.40
N ASP A 125 -15.12 -9.75 -6.62
CA ASP A 125 -14.99 -11.01 -7.35
C ASP A 125 -13.68 -11.74 -6.98
N SER A 126 -13.83 -12.98 -6.47
CA SER A 126 -12.68 -13.84 -6.11
C SER A 126 -11.74 -14.11 -7.30
N LYS A 127 -12.29 -14.20 -8.53
CA LYS A 127 -11.47 -14.40 -9.74
C LYS A 127 -10.53 -13.23 -10.01
N LEU A 128 -10.99 -11.99 -9.75
CA LEU A 128 -10.14 -10.81 -9.89
C LEU A 128 -9.02 -10.78 -8.85
N ILE A 129 -9.27 -11.30 -7.64
CA ILE A 129 -8.25 -11.45 -6.61
C ILE A 129 -7.20 -12.50 -7.04
N GLU A 130 -7.64 -13.65 -7.55
CA GLU A 130 -6.75 -14.69 -8.08
C GLU A 130 -5.91 -14.17 -9.25
N GLU A 131 -6.52 -13.43 -10.17
CA GLU A 131 -5.82 -12.80 -11.29
C GLU A 131 -4.79 -11.78 -10.79
N THR A 132 -5.16 -10.94 -9.82
CA THR A 132 -4.23 -9.98 -9.21
C THR A 132 -3.02 -10.68 -8.60
N ALA A 133 -3.24 -11.76 -7.87
CA ALA A 133 -2.18 -12.54 -7.27
C ALA A 133 -1.28 -13.22 -8.32
N SER A 134 -1.86 -13.70 -9.41
CA SER A 134 -1.09 -14.29 -10.53
C SER A 134 -0.19 -13.28 -11.25
N LEU A 135 -0.55 -12.00 -11.22
CA LEU A 135 0.22 -10.88 -11.78
C LEU A 135 1.24 -10.28 -10.81
N ASN A 136 1.31 -10.79 -9.59
CA ASN A 136 2.20 -10.29 -8.53
C ASN A 136 3.59 -10.92 -8.61
N TYR A 137 4.32 -10.64 -9.69
CA TYR A 137 5.65 -11.22 -9.93
C TYR A 137 6.71 -10.81 -8.91
N SER A 138 6.56 -9.64 -8.29
CA SER A 138 7.50 -9.12 -7.28
C SER A 138 7.16 -9.55 -5.86
N HIS A 139 6.19 -10.44 -5.68
CA HIS A 139 5.76 -10.96 -4.38
C HIS A 139 5.44 -9.85 -3.36
N ILE A 140 4.78 -8.78 -3.81
CA ILE A 140 4.28 -7.73 -2.92
C ILE A 140 3.23 -8.35 -1.98
N PRO A 141 3.29 -8.11 -0.65
CA PRO A 141 2.27 -8.61 0.27
C PRO A 141 0.86 -8.18 -0.14
N LEU A 142 -0.06 -9.13 -0.28
CA LEU A 142 -1.46 -8.91 -0.63
C LEU A 142 -2.37 -9.26 0.54
N ILE A 143 -3.35 -8.39 0.82
CA ILE A 143 -4.40 -8.64 1.81
C ILE A 143 -5.75 -8.33 1.16
N SER A 144 -6.64 -9.31 1.10
CA SER A 144 -8.02 -9.12 0.67
C SER A 144 -8.88 -8.61 1.84
N LEU A 145 -9.75 -7.62 1.57
CA LEU A 145 -10.67 -7.02 2.54
C LEU A 145 -12.14 -7.39 2.27
N SER A 146 -12.44 -8.09 1.20
CA SER A 146 -13.83 -8.27 0.75
C SER A 146 -14.23 -9.70 0.43
N SER A 147 -13.29 -10.57 0.07
CA SER A 147 -13.60 -11.95 -0.31
C SER A 147 -12.56 -12.92 0.25
N SER A 148 -13.02 -14.11 0.66
CA SER A 148 -12.13 -15.18 1.07
C SER A 148 -11.64 -15.93 -0.17
N VAL A 149 -10.34 -15.85 -0.41
CA VAL A 149 -9.66 -16.62 -1.45
C VAL A 149 -8.57 -17.43 -0.75
N SER A 150 -8.92 -18.66 -0.36
CA SER A 150 -8.00 -19.55 0.34
C SER A 150 -6.77 -19.83 -0.51
N ASN A 151 -5.59 -19.79 0.10
CA ASN A 151 -4.28 -20.10 -0.49
C ASN A 151 -3.71 -19.10 -1.52
N VAL A 152 -4.38 -17.96 -1.76
CA VAL A 152 -3.91 -16.98 -2.75
C VAL A 152 -3.30 -15.75 -2.08
N CYS A 153 -3.97 -15.21 -1.06
CA CYS A 153 -3.48 -14.10 -0.25
C CYS A 153 -4.08 -14.15 1.16
N SER A 154 -3.49 -13.38 2.07
CA SER A 154 -4.09 -13.16 3.39
C SER A 154 -5.42 -12.45 3.24
N THR A 155 -6.40 -12.80 4.10
CA THR A 155 -7.75 -12.23 4.02
C THR A 155 -8.15 -11.68 5.38
N PHE A 156 -8.74 -10.49 5.39
CA PHE A 156 -9.39 -9.90 6.54
C PHE A 156 -10.90 -9.81 6.25
N LEU A 157 -11.69 -10.60 6.98
CA LEU A 157 -13.13 -10.67 6.80
C LEU A 157 -13.86 -10.42 8.12
N LEU A 158 -15.05 -9.85 8.00
CA LEU A 158 -16.03 -9.86 9.07
C LEU A 158 -16.76 -11.22 9.07
N ASP A 159 -16.86 -11.83 10.23
CA ASP A 159 -17.68 -13.03 10.41
C ASP A 159 -19.16 -12.64 10.52
N TYR A 160 -19.77 -12.42 9.36
CA TYR A 160 -21.20 -12.04 9.27
C TYR A 160 -22.13 -13.08 9.90
N LYS A 161 -21.76 -14.37 9.86
CA LYS A 161 -22.53 -15.43 10.51
C LYS A 161 -22.52 -15.23 12.04
N ALA A 162 -21.35 -15.07 12.64
CA ALA A 162 -21.24 -14.85 14.08
C ALA A 162 -21.92 -13.55 14.53
N VAL A 163 -21.85 -12.49 13.71
CA VAL A 163 -22.56 -11.23 13.99
C VAL A 163 -24.06 -11.43 13.95
N SER A 164 -24.59 -12.16 12.95
CA SER A 164 -26.03 -12.44 12.83
C SER A 164 -26.53 -13.30 13.99
N VAL A 165 -25.81 -14.37 14.36
CA VAL A 165 -26.14 -15.19 15.53
C VAL A 165 -26.30 -14.31 16.77
N LYS A 166 -25.29 -13.49 17.08
CA LYS A 166 -25.33 -12.60 18.26
C LYS A 166 -26.48 -11.62 18.23
N ALA A 167 -26.81 -11.05 17.07
CA ALA A 167 -27.92 -10.12 16.93
C ALA A 167 -29.27 -10.81 17.21
N VAL A 168 -29.44 -12.03 16.67
CA VAL A 168 -30.68 -12.82 16.91
C VAL A 168 -30.78 -13.27 18.35
N GLU A 169 -29.69 -13.76 18.95
CA GLU A 169 -29.63 -14.16 20.37
C GLU A 169 -30.03 -12.99 21.28
N GLU A 170 -29.55 -11.78 21.01
CA GLU A 170 -29.89 -10.59 21.80
C GLU A 170 -31.38 -10.24 21.66
N LEU A 171 -31.96 -10.30 20.47
CA LEU A 171 -33.39 -10.07 20.27
C LEU A 171 -34.25 -11.11 21.00
N ILE A 172 -33.85 -12.38 21.00
CA ILE A 172 -34.50 -13.45 21.75
C ILE A 172 -34.41 -13.17 23.26
N HIS A 173 -33.23 -12.79 23.72
CA HIS A 173 -33.02 -12.46 25.15
C HIS A 173 -33.87 -11.28 25.61
N LEU A 174 -34.12 -10.29 24.75
CA LEU A 174 -35.01 -9.17 24.96
C LEU A 174 -36.52 -9.55 24.88
N GLY A 175 -36.84 -10.83 24.59
CA GLY A 175 -38.19 -11.36 24.57
C GLY A 175 -38.91 -11.28 23.22
N HIS A 176 -38.22 -10.90 22.14
CA HIS A 176 -38.83 -10.91 20.81
C HIS A 176 -39.07 -12.34 20.33
N LYS A 177 -40.27 -12.62 19.81
CA LYS A 177 -40.67 -13.94 19.29
C LYS A 177 -40.78 -13.99 17.80
N ASN A 178 -41.00 -12.85 17.18
CA ASN A 178 -41.11 -12.72 15.73
C ASN A 178 -39.97 -11.81 15.25
N ILE A 179 -38.95 -12.41 14.67
CA ILE A 179 -37.75 -11.72 14.18
C ILE A 179 -37.72 -11.90 12.68
N GLY A 180 -37.53 -10.83 11.93
CA GLY A 180 -37.36 -10.87 10.47
C GLY A 180 -35.92 -10.57 10.09
N CYS A 181 -35.40 -11.25 9.06
CA CYS A 181 -34.09 -10.99 8.50
C CYS A 181 -34.26 -10.37 7.09
N ILE A 182 -33.63 -9.20 6.89
CA ILE A 182 -33.57 -8.53 5.58
C ILE A 182 -32.11 -8.50 5.17
N VAL A 183 -31.82 -9.02 3.97
CA VAL A 183 -30.46 -9.08 3.41
C VAL A 183 -30.42 -8.40 2.05
N ASP A 184 -29.25 -7.87 1.68
CA ASP A 184 -29.01 -7.31 0.35
C ASP A 184 -28.70 -8.46 -0.62
N PRO A 185 -29.50 -8.68 -1.67
CA PRO A 185 -29.28 -9.75 -2.64
C PRO A 185 -28.03 -9.53 -3.50
N ASP A 186 -27.57 -8.29 -3.64
CA ASP A 186 -26.39 -7.94 -4.45
C ASP A 186 -25.06 -8.30 -3.75
N ASP A 187 -25.07 -8.52 -2.43
CA ASP A 187 -23.93 -9.02 -1.66
C ASP A 187 -24.18 -10.47 -1.21
N SER A 188 -24.15 -11.40 -2.13
CA SER A 188 -24.50 -12.80 -1.90
C SER A 188 -23.69 -13.45 -0.78
N ASN A 189 -22.39 -13.17 -0.66
CA ASN A 189 -21.54 -13.77 0.38
C ASN A 189 -21.92 -13.28 1.79
N CYS A 190 -22.25 -12.01 1.93
CA CYS A 190 -22.75 -11.45 3.17
C CYS A 190 -24.16 -11.96 3.48
N ALA A 191 -25.04 -11.97 2.48
CA ALA A 191 -26.43 -12.42 2.62
C ALA A 191 -26.50 -13.87 3.10
N ASP A 192 -25.81 -14.80 2.45
CA ASP A 192 -25.80 -16.22 2.82
C ASP A 192 -25.27 -16.45 4.24
N ALA A 193 -24.20 -15.75 4.60
CA ALA A 193 -23.63 -15.82 5.97
C ALA A 193 -24.59 -15.25 7.01
N CYS A 194 -25.26 -14.12 6.74
CA CYS A 194 -26.28 -13.55 7.63
C CYS A 194 -27.49 -14.50 7.78
N ILE A 195 -28.00 -15.08 6.70
CA ILE A 195 -29.11 -16.04 6.73
C ILE A 195 -28.70 -17.28 7.55
N ALA A 196 -27.50 -17.82 7.35
CA ALA A 196 -27.00 -18.98 8.08
C ALA A 196 -26.79 -18.71 9.59
N GLY A 197 -26.61 -17.45 9.98
CA GLY A 197 -26.56 -17.07 11.38
C GLY A 197 -27.92 -16.74 11.99
N TYR A 198 -28.92 -16.40 11.14
CA TYR A 198 -30.28 -16.12 11.57
C TYR A 198 -31.05 -17.43 11.84
N GLN A 199 -30.80 -18.51 11.09
CA GLN A 199 -31.43 -19.85 11.26
C GLN A 199 -30.95 -20.58 12.51
#